data_08225f3dc8830d5b459d717422f3b6d4
#
_entry.id   08225f3dc8830d5b459d717422f3b6d4
#
_cell.length_a   1.000
_cell.length_b   1.000
_cell.length_c   1.000
_cell.angle_alpha   90.00
_cell.angle_beta   90.00
_cell.angle_gamma   90.00
#
_symmetry.space_group_name_H-M   'P 1'
#
loop_
_entity.id
_entity.type
_entity.pdbx_description
1 polymer ?
#
loop_
_entity_poly.entity_id
_entity_poly.type
_entity_poly.pdbx_seq_one_letter_code
_entity_poly.pdbx_strand_id
1 'polypeptide(L)'
;MRRWLTIVIGGVILLQGCVSDNNADTKSQKKEVREFMDMNEQLLQAAERKETETIKRLIEEGVDINKKDSDGRTAAMIAAYNNDVETAKVLIKAGADVNIQDDMKNNPFLYAGAEGFVEILKLTIEAGADPAIINRYGGTALIPASEHGHIDAIKELLTKTDIDVNHVNDLGWTALLEAIILNDGNVKQQQTVQLLIDHGADVNIPDGNNVTPLQHAREKGFKEIEQILLTAGAK
;
A
#
# COMPACT_ATOMS: atom_id res chain seq x y z
N MET A 1 52.92 43.21 6.28
CA MET A 1 51.93 42.58 7.14
C MET A 1 50.59 43.26 6.89
N ARG A 2 49.75 42.66 6.08
CA ARG A 2 48.34 43.07 5.90
C ARG A 2 47.49 41.82 5.94
N ARG A 3 46.70 41.69 7.01
CA ARG A 3 45.76 40.62 7.25
C ARG A 3 44.53 40.82 6.31
N TRP A 4 44.15 39.80 5.59
CA TRP A 4 42.90 39.75 4.86
C TRP A 4 41.81 39.15 5.77
N LEU A 5 40.81 39.92 6.03
CA LEU A 5 39.56 39.47 6.68
C LEU A 5 38.65 38.97 5.61
N THR A 6 38.30 37.68 5.65
CA THR A 6 37.29 37.11 4.78
C THR A 6 35.94 37.25 5.49
N ILE A 7 35.05 38.12 4.97
CA ILE A 7 33.64 38.20 5.37
C ILE A 7 32.88 37.29 4.40
N VAL A 8 32.26 36.24 4.94
CA VAL A 8 31.29 35.40 4.21
C VAL A 8 29.95 36.04 4.40
N ILE A 9 29.40 36.65 3.34
CA ILE A 9 28.01 37.03 3.22
C ILE A 9 27.51 36.36 1.94
N GLY A 10 26.41 35.58 2.05
CA GLY A 10 25.79 34.85 0.94
C GLY A 10 25.40 35.76 -0.22
N GLY A 11 25.64 35.33 -1.42
CA GLY A 11 25.19 35.98 -2.65
C GLY A 11 26.36 36.15 -3.64
N VAL A 12 26.14 35.53 -4.77
CA VAL A 12 26.72 35.81 -6.10
C VAL A 12 28.11 36.45 -6.13
N ILE A 13 29.12 35.66 -6.31
CA ILE A 13 30.45 36.14 -6.74
C ILE A 13 30.33 36.40 -8.26
N LEU A 14 30.29 37.68 -8.64
CA LEU A 14 30.63 38.13 -9.98
C LEU A 14 32.15 38.13 -10.14
N LEU A 15 32.68 37.06 -10.72
CA LEU A 15 34.05 37.05 -11.25
C LEU A 15 33.98 37.53 -12.72
N GLN A 16 34.34 38.77 -12.96
CA GLN A 16 34.77 39.21 -14.28
C GLN A 16 36.20 38.70 -14.54
N GLY A 17 36.34 37.88 -15.55
CA GLY A 17 37.62 37.52 -16.11
C GLY A 17 37.71 36.07 -16.58
N CYS A 18 37.74 35.93 -17.92
CA CYS A 18 37.98 34.72 -18.69
C CYS A 18 36.73 33.88 -19.03
N VAL A 19 36.10 34.24 -20.12
CA VAL A 19 35.25 33.38 -20.93
C VAL A 19 36.13 32.25 -21.48
N SER A 20 36.06 31.08 -20.87
CA SER A 20 36.48 29.82 -21.48
C SER A 20 35.51 28.73 -21.00
N ASP A 21 34.66 28.32 -21.90
CA ASP A 21 33.94 27.06 -21.98
C ASP A 21 33.13 26.52 -20.78
N ASN A 22 32.15 27.30 -20.29
CA ASN A 22 31.08 26.76 -19.41
C ASN A 22 30.10 25.85 -20.14
N ASN A 23 30.30 25.55 -21.43
CA ASN A 23 29.38 24.70 -22.21
C ASN A 23 29.63 23.19 -22.04
N ALA A 24 30.81 22.78 -21.59
CA ALA A 24 31.12 21.37 -21.35
C ALA A 24 30.56 20.89 -20.01
N ASP A 25 30.70 21.69 -18.93
CA ASP A 25 30.18 21.34 -17.59
C ASP A 25 28.66 21.33 -17.54
N THR A 26 28.00 22.32 -18.16
CA THR A 26 26.54 22.34 -18.24
C THR A 26 25.97 21.24 -19.12
N LYS A 27 26.72 20.79 -20.13
CA LYS A 27 26.35 19.68 -21.00
C LYS A 27 26.54 18.33 -20.32
N SER A 28 27.62 18.19 -19.52
CA SER A 28 27.88 17.02 -18.67
C SER A 28 26.83 16.89 -17.57
N GLN A 29 26.56 17.96 -16.82
CA GLN A 29 25.49 17.97 -15.80
C GLN A 29 24.10 17.71 -16.36
N LYS A 30 23.77 18.30 -17.52
CA LYS A 30 22.49 18.02 -18.22
C LYS A 30 22.41 16.58 -18.73
N LYS A 31 23.53 15.97 -19.12
CA LYS A 31 23.58 14.57 -19.55
C LYS A 31 23.42 13.64 -18.36
N GLU A 32 24.10 13.89 -17.23
CA GLU A 32 23.94 13.11 -16.00
C GLU A 32 22.51 13.18 -15.43
N VAL A 33 21.90 14.37 -15.37
CA VAL A 33 20.50 14.54 -14.93
C VAL A 33 19.53 13.83 -15.89
N ARG A 34 19.81 13.84 -17.19
CA ARG A 34 18.97 13.19 -18.19
C ARG A 34 19.10 11.65 -18.15
N GLU A 35 20.31 11.14 -17.91
CA GLU A 35 20.57 9.71 -17.68
C GLU A 35 19.92 9.24 -16.38
N PHE A 36 19.96 10.06 -15.30
CA PHE A 36 19.33 9.74 -14.03
C PHE A 36 17.80 9.77 -14.10
N MET A 37 17.20 10.72 -14.84
CA MET A 37 15.78 10.74 -15.12
C MET A 37 15.33 9.54 -15.98
N ASP A 38 16.19 9.11 -16.92
CA ASP A 38 15.95 7.94 -17.75
C ASP A 38 16.00 6.62 -16.97
N MET A 39 16.91 6.51 -15.98
CA MET A 39 17.01 5.34 -15.09
C MET A 39 15.75 5.13 -14.22
N ASN A 40 15.17 6.21 -13.70
CA ASN A 40 13.94 6.11 -12.91
C ASN A 40 12.77 5.62 -13.77
N GLU A 41 12.66 6.08 -14.99
CA GLU A 41 11.65 5.60 -15.93
C GLU A 41 11.90 4.15 -16.35
N GLN A 42 13.17 3.76 -16.55
CA GLN A 42 13.56 2.37 -16.80
C GLN A 42 13.15 1.44 -15.63
N LEU A 43 13.27 1.88 -14.37
CA LEU A 43 12.83 1.08 -13.21
C LEU A 43 11.34 0.78 -13.27
N LEU A 44 10.52 1.79 -13.52
CA LEU A 44 9.06 1.63 -13.61
C LEU A 44 8.67 0.71 -14.78
N GLN A 45 9.30 0.90 -15.94
CA GLN A 45 9.08 0.02 -17.11
C GLN A 45 9.54 -1.43 -16.86
N ALA A 46 10.67 -1.60 -16.17
CA ALA A 46 11.17 -2.93 -15.80
C ALA A 46 10.22 -3.63 -14.83
N ALA A 47 9.60 -2.89 -13.88
CA ALA A 47 8.57 -3.42 -12.98
C ALA A 47 7.31 -3.85 -13.75
N GLU A 48 6.86 -3.05 -14.73
CA GLU A 48 5.72 -3.42 -15.59
C GLU A 48 5.98 -4.69 -16.41
N ARG A 49 7.23 -4.88 -16.85
CA ARG A 49 7.65 -6.04 -17.67
C ARG A 49 8.12 -7.24 -16.85
N LYS A 50 8.14 -7.12 -15.52
CA LYS A 50 8.66 -8.15 -14.60
C LYS A 50 10.13 -8.51 -14.85
N GLU A 51 10.94 -7.51 -15.25
CA GLU A 51 12.35 -7.68 -15.58
C GLU A 51 13.22 -7.57 -14.32
N THR A 52 13.13 -8.54 -13.42
CA THR A 52 13.76 -8.52 -12.09
C THR A 52 15.28 -8.30 -12.13
N GLU A 53 15.99 -8.83 -13.13
CA GLU A 53 17.44 -8.61 -13.26
C GLU A 53 17.78 -7.17 -13.67
N THR A 54 16.97 -6.55 -14.53
CA THR A 54 17.09 -5.13 -14.86
C THR A 54 16.89 -4.26 -13.61
N ILE A 55 15.90 -4.59 -12.80
CA ILE A 55 15.61 -3.89 -11.53
C ILE A 55 16.79 -3.97 -10.57
N LYS A 56 17.38 -5.16 -10.36
CA LYS A 56 18.57 -5.35 -9.50
C LYS A 56 19.71 -4.46 -9.94
N ARG A 57 20.04 -4.45 -11.23
CA ARG A 57 21.08 -3.60 -11.81
C ARG A 57 20.81 -2.10 -11.56
N LEU A 58 19.58 -1.63 -11.81
CA LEU A 58 19.21 -0.24 -11.60
C LEU A 58 19.31 0.18 -10.12
N ILE A 59 18.97 -0.72 -9.20
CA ILE A 59 19.12 -0.50 -7.75
C ILE A 59 20.62 -0.34 -7.39
N GLU A 60 21.50 -1.20 -7.93
CA GLU A 60 22.95 -1.10 -7.72
C GLU A 60 23.54 0.19 -8.30
N GLU A 61 22.95 0.71 -9.37
CA GLU A 61 23.32 2.00 -9.99
C GLU A 61 22.76 3.22 -9.23
N GLY A 62 21.97 3.02 -8.18
CA GLY A 62 21.48 4.08 -7.28
C GLY A 62 20.24 4.82 -7.77
N VAL A 63 19.35 4.13 -8.49
CA VAL A 63 18.04 4.68 -8.90
C VAL A 63 17.18 5.11 -7.71
N ASP A 64 16.32 6.12 -7.87
CA ASP A 64 15.29 6.44 -6.89
C ASP A 64 14.21 5.36 -6.88
N ILE A 65 14.32 4.41 -5.93
CA ILE A 65 13.45 3.25 -5.81
C ILE A 65 11.98 3.61 -5.54
N ASN A 66 11.72 4.81 -5.00
CA ASN A 66 10.39 5.32 -4.64
C ASN A 66 9.84 6.31 -5.68
N LYS A 67 10.49 6.43 -6.83
CA LYS A 67 10.01 7.27 -7.92
C LYS A 67 8.61 6.85 -8.34
N LYS A 68 7.73 7.83 -8.52
CA LYS A 68 6.37 7.65 -9.01
C LYS A 68 6.26 7.88 -10.51
N ASP A 69 5.39 7.12 -11.16
CA ASP A 69 4.93 7.39 -12.53
C ASP A 69 3.81 8.47 -12.56
N SER A 70 3.19 8.65 -13.73
CA SER A 70 2.09 9.60 -13.94
C SER A 70 0.80 9.26 -13.19
N ASP A 71 0.63 8.02 -12.75
CA ASP A 71 -0.52 7.52 -11.98
C ASP A 71 -0.21 7.45 -10.48
N GLY A 72 0.92 8.03 -10.06
CA GLY A 72 1.38 8.00 -8.68
C GLY A 72 1.95 6.65 -8.22
N ARG A 73 2.12 5.67 -9.13
CA ARG A 73 2.58 4.31 -8.79
C ARG A 73 4.10 4.27 -8.64
N THR A 74 4.59 3.65 -7.58
CA THR A 74 6.01 3.25 -7.47
C THR A 74 6.24 1.89 -8.14
N ALA A 75 7.50 1.52 -8.37
CA ALA A 75 7.85 0.18 -8.88
C ALA A 75 7.31 -0.94 -7.97
N ALA A 76 7.31 -0.74 -6.63
CA ALA A 76 6.72 -1.69 -5.68
C ALA A 76 5.20 -1.80 -5.84
N MET A 77 4.50 -0.68 -6.11
CA MET A 77 3.06 -0.69 -6.39
C MET A 77 2.74 -1.42 -7.70
N ILE A 78 3.54 -1.18 -8.76
CA ILE A 78 3.40 -1.88 -10.04
C ILE A 78 3.60 -3.40 -9.87
N ALA A 79 4.61 -3.81 -9.10
CA ALA A 79 4.84 -5.23 -8.79
C ALA A 79 3.64 -5.85 -8.03
N ALA A 80 3.04 -5.10 -7.09
CA ALA A 80 1.85 -5.53 -6.36
C ALA A 80 0.63 -5.67 -7.29
N TYR A 81 0.38 -4.71 -8.17
CA TYR A 81 -0.69 -4.81 -9.18
C TYR A 81 -0.56 -6.03 -10.09
N ASN A 82 0.68 -6.38 -10.43
CA ASN A 82 0.98 -7.52 -11.29
C ASN A 82 1.02 -8.87 -10.55
N ASN A 83 0.83 -8.88 -9.24
CA ASN A 83 1.11 -10.01 -8.34
C ASN A 83 2.49 -10.63 -8.62
N ASP A 84 3.50 -9.78 -8.86
CA ASP A 84 4.88 -10.20 -9.12
C ASP A 84 5.68 -10.24 -7.81
N VAL A 85 5.61 -11.39 -7.16
CA VAL A 85 6.26 -11.63 -5.85
C VAL A 85 7.77 -11.45 -5.92
N GLU A 86 8.42 -11.89 -6.99
CA GLU A 86 9.89 -11.82 -7.11
C GLU A 86 10.36 -10.37 -7.27
N THR A 87 9.70 -9.58 -8.11
CA THR A 87 9.98 -8.15 -8.27
C THR A 87 9.68 -7.39 -6.97
N ALA A 88 8.50 -7.63 -6.36
CA ALA A 88 8.15 -7.01 -5.08
C ALA A 88 9.19 -7.30 -4.00
N LYS A 89 9.65 -8.56 -3.89
CA LYS A 89 10.66 -8.98 -2.93
C LYS A 89 12.01 -8.26 -3.13
N VAL A 90 12.44 -8.11 -4.37
CA VAL A 90 13.70 -7.41 -4.69
C VAL A 90 13.60 -5.93 -4.31
N LEU A 91 12.53 -5.25 -4.71
CA LEU A 91 12.30 -3.84 -4.43
C LEU A 91 12.17 -3.57 -2.91
N ILE A 92 11.35 -4.36 -2.21
CA ILE A 92 11.13 -4.21 -0.77
C ILE A 92 12.43 -4.46 0.01
N LYS A 93 13.21 -5.51 -0.33
CA LYS A 93 14.51 -5.75 0.30
C LYS A 93 15.53 -4.65 0.06
N ALA A 94 15.41 -3.94 -1.04
CA ALA A 94 16.24 -2.79 -1.37
C ALA A 94 15.77 -1.47 -0.72
N GLY A 95 14.69 -1.51 0.09
CA GLY A 95 14.21 -0.36 0.85
C GLY A 95 13.09 0.42 0.15
N ALA A 96 12.36 -0.18 -0.79
CA ALA A 96 11.15 0.45 -1.33
C ALA A 96 10.13 0.69 -0.21
N ASP A 97 9.60 1.91 -0.14
CA ASP A 97 8.57 2.29 0.83
C ASP A 97 7.21 1.71 0.40
N VAL A 98 6.71 0.76 1.20
CA VAL A 98 5.44 0.06 0.97
C VAL A 98 4.20 0.86 1.38
N ASN A 99 4.40 2.05 1.98
CA ASN A 99 3.33 2.93 2.45
C ASN A 99 2.96 4.02 1.44
N ILE A 100 3.74 4.19 0.38
CA ILE A 100 3.48 5.19 -0.65
C ILE A 100 2.21 4.81 -1.42
N GLN A 101 1.21 5.70 -1.36
CA GLN A 101 -0.04 5.55 -2.08
C GLN A 101 0.06 6.13 -3.51
N ASP A 102 -0.58 5.44 -4.45
CA ASP A 102 -0.85 5.94 -5.81
C ASP A 102 -2.05 6.90 -5.85
N ASP A 103 -2.42 7.36 -7.04
CA ASP A 103 -3.55 8.28 -7.24
C ASP A 103 -4.91 7.65 -6.93
N MET A 104 -4.98 6.30 -6.88
CA MET A 104 -6.16 5.55 -6.44
C MET A 104 -6.17 5.33 -4.93
N LYS A 105 -5.21 5.92 -4.19
CA LYS A 105 -4.98 5.69 -2.76
C LYS A 105 -4.70 4.23 -2.40
N ASN A 106 -4.17 3.44 -3.32
CA ASN A 106 -3.64 2.13 -3.03
C ASN A 106 -2.14 2.21 -2.73
N ASN A 107 -1.67 1.35 -1.85
CA ASN A 107 -0.27 1.01 -1.68
C ASN A 107 -0.11 -0.51 -1.78
N PRO A 108 1.11 -1.05 -1.85
CA PRO A 108 1.32 -2.50 -1.98
C PRO A 108 0.62 -3.34 -0.90
N PHE A 109 0.57 -2.86 0.35
CA PHE A 109 -0.10 -3.54 1.45
C PHE A 109 -1.63 -3.57 1.30
N LEU A 110 -2.25 -2.41 1.06
CA LEU A 110 -3.69 -2.29 0.86
C LEU A 110 -4.17 -3.18 -0.28
N TYR A 111 -3.47 -3.11 -1.42
CA TYR A 111 -3.86 -3.85 -2.61
C TYR A 111 -3.65 -5.36 -2.44
N ALA A 112 -2.52 -5.78 -1.86
CA ALA A 112 -2.27 -7.18 -1.60
C ALA A 112 -3.28 -7.80 -0.62
N GLY A 113 -3.71 -7.05 0.40
CA GLY A 113 -4.78 -7.46 1.30
C GLY A 113 -6.13 -7.59 0.59
N ALA A 114 -6.51 -6.60 -0.21
CA ALA A 114 -7.76 -6.55 -0.96
C ALA A 114 -7.90 -7.71 -1.97
N GLU A 115 -6.81 -8.05 -2.67
CA GLU A 115 -6.78 -9.09 -3.70
C GLU A 115 -6.41 -10.49 -3.16
N GLY A 116 -6.07 -10.57 -1.86
CA GLY A 116 -5.64 -11.83 -1.25
C GLY A 116 -4.26 -12.32 -1.71
N PHE A 117 -3.36 -11.42 -2.13
CA PHE A 117 -2.00 -11.76 -2.55
C PHE A 117 -1.09 -11.97 -1.34
N VAL A 118 -1.27 -13.11 -0.69
CA VAL A 118 -0.70 -13.43 0.63
C VAL A 118 0.82 -13.26 0.68
N GLU A 119 1.54 -13.65 -0.36
CA GLU A 119 3.00 -13.56 -0.36
C GLU A 119 3.49 -12.09 -0.42
N ILE A 120 2.83 -11.24 -1.23
CA ILE A 120 3.13 -9.80 -1.26
C ILE A 120 2.71 -9.14 0.05
N LEU A 121 1.55 -9.52 0.60
CA LEU A 121 1.06 -9.03 1.88
C LEU A 121 2.07 -9.30 3.00
N LYS A 122 2.62 -10.51 3.09
CA LYS A 122 3.67 -10.86 4.05
C LYS A 122 4.92 -10.00 3.89
N LEU A 123 5.38 -9.83 2.66
CA LEU A 123 6.55 -8.99 2.37
C LEU A 123 6.34 -7.54 2.83
N THR A 124 5.14 -6.98 2.61
CA THR A 124 4.82 -5.61 3.02
C THR A 124 4.69 -5.48 4.54
N ILE A 125 4.10 -6.46 5.22
CA ILE A 125 4.03 -6.52 6.69
C ILE A 125 5.45 -6.57 7.29
N GLU A 126 6.31 -7.44 6.78
CA GLU A 126 7.71 -7.55 7.23
C GLU A 126 8.50 -6.28 6.99
N ALA A 127 8.16 -5.50 5.97
CA ALA A 127 8.76 -4.20 5.65
C ALA A 127 8.20 -3.02 6.47
N GLY A 128 7.26 -3.26 7.38
CA GLY A 128 6.69 -2.22 8.23
C GLY A 128 5.57 -1.43 7.56
N ALA A 129 4.71 -2.09 6.80
CA ALA A 129 3.49 -1.47 6.29
C ALA A 129 2.64 -0.95 7.46
N ASP A 130 2.12 0.28 7.31
CA ASP A 130 1.21 0.88 8.28
C ASP A 130 -0.21 0.38 8.03
N PRO A 131 -0.80 -0.44 8.93
CA PRO A 131 -2.13 -1.01 8.76
C PRO A 131 -3.26 0.02 8.92
N ALA A 132 -2.96 1.22 9.42
CA ALA A 132 -3.93 2.31 9.57
C ALA A 132 -4.13 3.13 8.28
N ILE A 133 -3.29 2.95 7.27
CA ILE A 133 -3.50 3.60 5.97
C ILE A 133 -4.78 3.08 5.32
N ILE A 134 -5.60 4.02 4.82
CA ILE A 134 -6.90 3.73 4.22
C ILE A 134 -6.91 3.94 2.71
N ASN A 135 -7.75 3.19 2.02
CA ASN A 135 -7.98 3.32 0.59
C ASN A 135 -8.93 4.51 0.26
N ARG A 136 -9.28 4.68 -1.01
CA ARG A 136 -10.18 5.76 -1.49
C ARG A 136 -11.62 5.70 -0.95
N TYR A 137 -12.01 4.61 -0.32
CA TYR A 137 -13.33 4.41 0.30
C TYR A 137 -13.28 4.49 1.83
N GLY A 138 -12.16 4.97 2.38
CA GLY A 138 -11.96 5.05 3.82
C GLY A 138 -11.70 3.71 4.51
N GLY A 139 -11.50 2.63 3.75
CA GLY A 139 -11.31 1.27 4.30
C GLY A 139 -9.85 0.89 4.46
N THR A 140 -9.53 0.17 5.54
CA THR A 140 -8.25 -0.54 5.73
C THR A 140 -8.20 -1.79 4.83
N ALA A 141 -7.03 -2.45 4.75
CA ALA A 141 -6.85 -3.68 3.97
C ALA A 141 -7.80 -4.83 4.38
N LEU A 142 -8.24 -4.84 5.64
CA LEU A 142 -9.10 -5.89 6.19
C LEU A 142 -10.52 -5.87 5.59
N ILE A 143 -11.03 -4.68 5.27
CA ILE A 143 -12.40 -4.51 4.78
C ILE A 143 -12.61 -5.23 3.44
N PRO A 144 -11.89 -4.90 2.34
CA PRO A 144 -12.04 -5.60 1.08
C PRO A 144 -11.58 -7.07 1.14
N ALA A 145 -10.58 -7.39 1.96
CA ALA A 145 -10.19 -8.79 2.19
C ALA A 145 -11.37 -9.61 2.75
N SER A 146 -12.17 -9.02 3.62
CA SER A 146 -13.35 -9.66 4.23
C SER A 146 -14.54 -9.73 3.28
N GLU A 147 -14.76 -8.69 2.47
CA GLU A 147 -15.73 -8.73 1.37
C GLU A 147 -15.48 -9.93 0.45
N HIS A 148 -14.25 -10.12 -0.01
CA HIS A 148 -13.87 -11.20 -0.93
C HIS A 148 -13.63 -12.55 -0.23
N GLY A 149 -13.62 -12.56 1.12
CA GLY A 149 -13.36 -13.75 1.93
C GLY A 149 -11.96 -14.34 1.71
N HIS A 150 -10.95 -13.52 1.60
CA HIS A 150 -9.55 -13.93 1.46
C HIS A 150 -8.99 -14.43 2.80
N ILE A 151 -9.44 -15.60 3.24
CA ILE A 151 -9.19 -16.18 4.57
C ILE A 151 -7.72 -16.09 5.01
N ASP A 152 -6.78 -16.45 4.13
CA ASP A 152 -5.37 -16.44 4.49
C ASP A 152 -4.81 -15.02 4.62
N ALA A 153 -5.25 -14.07 3.78
CA ALA A 153 -4.90 -12.67 3.91
C ALA A 153 -5.50 -12.06 5.20
N ILE A 154 -6.76 -12.36 5.50
CA ILE A 154 -7.44 -11.93 6.74
C ILE A 154 -6.66 -12.43 7.96
N LYS A 155 -6.22 -13.70 7.98
CA LYS A 155 -5.40 -14.25 9.06
C LYS A 155 -4.08 -13.51 9.23
N GLU A 156 -3.36 -13.25 8.13
CA GLU A 156 -2.11 -12.49 8.17
C GLU A 156 -2.35 -11.08 8.74
N LEU A 157 -3.38 -10.37 8.27
CA LEU A 157 -3.74 -9.03 8.75
C LEU A 157 -4.04 -9.04 10.25
N LEU A 158 -4.91 -9.94 10.72
CA LEU A 158 -5.37 -10.00 12.11
C LEU A 158 -4.31 -10.52 13.09
N THR A 159 -3.35 -11.34 12.63
CA THR A 159 -2.36 -11.98 13.52
C THR A 159 -0.98 -11.36 13.47
N LYS A 160 -0.66 -10.61 12.42
CA LYS A 160 0.68 -10.06 12.18
C LYS A 160 0.74 -8.54 12.20
N THR A 161 -0.40 -7.88 12.31
CA THR A 161 -0.50 -6.42 12.40
C THR A 161 -1.41 -6.02 13.56
N ASP A 162 -1.41 -4.75 13.91
CA ASP A 162 -2.33 -4.13 14.85
C ASP A 162 -3.52 -3.46 14.15
N ILE A 163 -3.95 -4.00 13.00
CA ILE A 163 -5.07 -3.48 12.22
C ILE A 163 -6.35 -3.41 13.07
N ASP A 164 -7.03 -2.27 13.03
CA ASP A 164 -8.30 -2.12 13.74
C ASP A 164 -9.39 -2.94 13.07
N VAL A 165 -9.79 -4.06 13.72
CA VAL A 165 -10.84 -4.97 13.23
C VAL A 165 -12.21 -4.30 13.17
N ASN A 166 -12.40 -3.22 13.96
CA ASN A 166 -13.65 -2.47 14.07
C ASN A 166 -13.62 -1.16 13.25
N HIS A 167 -12.59 -0.94 12.44
CA HIS A 167 -12.53 0.23 11.56
C HIS A 167 -13.78 0.35 10.69
N VAL A 168 -14.32 1.57 10.60
CA VAL A 168 -15.53 1.89 9.82
C VAL A 168 -15.12 2.71 8.61
N ASN A 169 -15.50 2.26 7.41
CA ASN A 169 -15.22 2.97 6.15
C ASN A 169 -16.22 4.12 5.87
N ASP A 170 -16.04 4.81 4.76
CA ASP A 170 -16.88 5.96 4.36
C ASP A 170 -18.36 5.59 4.09
N LEU A 171 -18.66 4.29 3.89
CA LEU A 171 -20.03 3.78 3.77
C LEU A 171 -20.68 3.48 5.13
N GLY A 172 -19.94 3.65 6.22
CA GLY A 172 -20.38 3.29 7.56
C GLY A 172 -20.30 1.79 7.85
N TRP A 173 -19.42 1.04 7.15
CA TRP A 173 -19.33 -0.41 7.28
C TRP A 173 -17.98 -0.85 7.86
N THR A 174 -18.07 -1.83 8.78
CA THR A 174 -16.91 -2.58 9.26
C THR A 174 -16.60 -3.75 8.31
N ALA A 175 -15.45 -4.40 8.50
CA ALA A 175 -15.11 -5.64 7.82
C ALA A 175 -16.17 -6.74 8.02
N LEU A 176 -16.75 -6.80 9.23
CA LEU A 176 -17.84 -7.74 9.56
C LEU A 176 -19.11 -7.43 8.74
N LEU A 177 -19.51 -6.16 8.63
CA LEU A 177 -20.66 -5.75 7.83
C LEU A 177 -20.45 -6.05 6.34
N GLU A 178 -19.27 -5.75 5.78
CA GLU A 178 -19.01 -6.06 4.36
C GLU A 178 -19.04 -7.56 4.06
N ALA A 179 -18.49 -8.39 4.96
CA ALA A 179 -18.56 -9.85 4.83
C ALA A 179 -20.02 -10.38 4.79
N ILE A 180 -20.98 -9.66 5.39
CA ILE A 180 -22.38 -10.05 5.43
C ILE A 180 -23.19 -9.40 4.30
N ILE A 181 -23.02 -8.09 4.09
CA ILE A 181 -23.91 -7.29 3.22
C ILE A 181 -23.66 -7.61 1.74
N LEU A 182 -22.42 -7.73 1.30
CA LEU A 182 -22.05 -7.84 -0.11
C LEU A 182 -22.02 -9.28 -0.62
N ASN A 183 -22.39 -10.25 0.20
CA ASN A 183 -22.18 -11.67 -0.09
C ASN A 183 -23.47 -12.49 -0.04
N ASP A 184 -23.30 -13.80 -0.30
CA ASP A 184 -24.39 -14.80 -0.38
C ASP A 184 -24.49 -15.71 0.86
N GLY A 185 -23.67 -15.45 1.89
CA GLY A 185 -23.66 -16.22 3.14
C GLY A 185 -23.07 -17.63 3.04
N ASN A 186 -22.31 -17.91 1.98
CA ASN A 186 -21.65 -19.20 1.77
C ASN A 186 -20.63 -19.55 2.87
N VAL A 187 -20.10 -20.79 2.84
CA VAL A 187 -19.16 -21.29 3.86
C VAL A 187 -17.93 -20.40 4.02
N LYS A 188 -17.42 -19.82 2.94
CA LYS A 188 -16.28 -18.92 2.96
C LYS A 188 -16.59 -17.66 3.76
N GLN A 189 -17.78 -17.09 3.61
CA GLN A 189 -18.22 -15.93 4.37
C GLN A 189 -18.53 -16.26 5.82
N GLN A 190 -19.09 -17.43 6.11
CA GLN A 190 -19.25 -17.93 7.49
C GLN A 190 -17.89 -18.02 8.21
N GLN A 191 -16.87 -18.53 7.53
CA GLN A 191 -15.50 -18.59 8.05
C GLN A 191 -14.91 -17.19 8.25
N THR A 192 -15.15 -16.25 7.34
CA THR A 192 -14.71 -14.86 7.46
C THR A 192 -15.35 -14.20 8.68
N VAL A 193 -16.67 -14.30 8.83
CA VAL A 193 -17.42 -13.76 9.98
C VAL A 193 -16.88 -14.34 11.29
N GLN A 194 -16.72 -15.67 11.36
CA GLN A 194 -16.18 -16.31 12.56
C GLN A 194 -14.77 -15.82 12.89
N LEU A 195 -13.89 -15.73 11.88
CA LEU A 195 -12.50 -15.30 12.04
C LEU A 195 -12.40 -13.86 12.56
N LEU A 196 -13.22 -12.94 12.02
CA LEU A 196 -13.30 -11.56 12.50
C LEU A 196 -13.73 -11.49 13.96
N ILE A 197 -14.77 -12.25 14.33
CA ILE A 197 -15.29 -12.32 15.70
C ILE A 197 -14.23 -12.89 16.67
N ASP A 198 -13.54 -13.97 16.28
CA ASP A 198 -12.47 -14.58 17.08
C ASP A 198 -11.32 -13.61 17.37
N HIS A 199 -11.17 -12.56 16.53
CA HIS A 199 -10.16 -11.51 16.68
C HIS A 199 -10.71 -10.17 17.17
N GLY A 200 -11.91 -10.17 17.77
CA GLY A 200 -12.45 -9.03 18.49
C GLY A 200 -13.35 -8.09 17.70
N ALA A 201 -13.89 -8.53 16.56
CA ALA A 201 -14.92 -7.75 15.87
C ALA A 201 -16.17 -7.57 16.76
N ASP A 202 -16.60 -6.33 16.95
CA ASP A 202 -17.83 -6.02 17.68
C ASP A 202 -19.03 -6.31 16.77
N VAL A 203 -19.79 -7.35 17.16
CA VAL A 203 -20.98 -7.84 16.43
C VAL A 203 -22.18 -6.88 16.48
N ASN A 204 -22.08 -5.78 17.22
CA ASN A 204 -23.17 -4.83 17.44
C ASN A 204 -22.93 -3.46 16.78
N ILE A 205 -21.78 -3.22 16.13
CA ILE A 205 -21.56 -1.98 15.37
C ILE A 205 -22.52 -1.97 14.18
N PRO A 206 -23.49 -1.02 14.14
CA PRO A 206 -24.45 -0.94 13.03
C PRO A 206 -23.84 -0.22 11.82
N ASP A 207 -24.49 -0.34 10.69
CA ASP A 207 -24.21 0.48 9.51
C ASP A 207 -24.72 1.93 9.66
N GLY A 208 -24.49 2.78 8.66
CA GLY A 208 -24.93 4.17 8.62
C GLY A 208 -26.46 4.37 8.73
N ASN A 209 -27.26 3.31 8.59
CA ASN A 209 -28.72 3.32 8.74
C ASN A 209 -29.18 2.73 10.09
N ASN A 210 -28.27 2.48 11.02
CA ASN A 210 -28.47 1.81 12.29
C ASN A 210 -28.96 0.35 12.17
N VAL A 211 -28.64 -0.34 11.07
CA VAL A 211 -28.94 -1.77 10.88
C VAL A 211 -27.73 -2.58 11.35
N THR A 212 -27.97 -3.50 12.31
CA THR A 212 -26.89 -4.32 12.91
C THR A 212 -26.48 -5.48 11.99
N PRO A 213 -25.28 -6.08 12.17
CA PRO A 213 -24.86 -7.30 11.46
C PRO A 213 -25.88 -8.43 11.58
N LEU A 214 -26.50 -8.59 12.76
CA LEU A 214 -27.54 -9.59 13.00
C LEU A 214 -28.82 -9.34 12.19
N GLN A 215 -29.24 -8.07 12.10
CA GLN A 215 -30.41 -7.71 11.28
C GLN A 215 -30.15 -7.97 9.80
N HIS A 216 -28.98 -7.60 9.27
CA HIS A 216 -28.59 -7.92 7.89
C HIS A 216 -28.59 -9.43 7.61
N ALA A 217 -28.02 -10.24 8.50
CA ALA A 217 -28.00 -11.70 8.36
C ALA A 217 -29.42 -12.28 8.32
N ARG A 218 -30.33 -11.77 9.14
CA ARG A 218 -31.75 -12.17 9.16
C ARG A 218 -32.50 -11.79 7.90
N GLU A 219 -32.35 -10.54 7.46
CA GLU A 219 -33.01 -10.05 6.24
C GLU A 219 -32.56 -10.82 5.00
N LYS A 220 -31.30 -11.23 4.94
CA LYS A 220 -30.73 -12.06 3.87
C LYS A 220 -31.04 -13.56 4.02
N GLY A 221 -31.55 -14.00 5.16
CA GLY A 221 -31.83 -15.40 5.44
C GLY A 221 -30.59 -16.26 5.68
N PHE A 222 -29.44 -15.66 6.10
CA PHE A 222 -28.18 -16.33 6.36
C PHE A 222 -28.17 -17.01 7.74
N LYS A 223 -28.82 -18.16 7.85
CA LYS A 223 -29.07 -18.86 9.11
C LYS A 223 -27.80 -19.20 9.90
N GLU A 224 -26.77 -19.64 9.21
CA GLU A 224 -25.49 -20.01 9.83
C GLU A 224 -24.78 -18.77 10.37
N ILE A 225 -24.75 -17.66 9.61
CA ILE A 225 -24.19 -16.39 10.05
C ILE A 225 -24.99 -15.81 11.22
N GLU A 226 -26.35 -15.87 11.16
CA GLU A 226 -27.20 -15.48 12.27
C GLU A 226 -26.83 -16.24 13.56
N GLN A 227 -26.64 -17.55 13.47
CA GLN A 227 -26.26 -18.36 14.62
C GLN A 227 -24.88 -18.02 15.15
N ILE A 228 -23.89 -17.75 14.30
CA ILE A 228 -22.55 -17.32 14.68
C ILE A 228 -22.63 -15.99 15.46
N LEU A 229 -23.36 -15.00 14.92
CA LEU A 229 -23.54 -13.70 15.54
C LEU A 229 -24.23 -13.77 16.89
N LEU A 230 -25.33 -14.57 17.00
CA LEU A 230 -26.02 -14.79 18.28
C LEU A 230 -25.14 -15.44 19.32
N THR A 231 -24.32 -16.42 18.93
CA THR A 231 -23.37 -17.10 19.82
C THR A 231 -22.32 -16.12 20.34
N ALA A 232 -21.93 -15.13 19.54
CA ALA A 232 -21.00 -14.05 19.89
C ALA A 232 -21.67 -12.90 20.68
N GLY A 233 -22.97 -12.97 20.98
CA GLY A 233 -23.68 -11.99 21.82
C GLY A 233 -24.30 -10.82 21.04
N ALA A 234 -24.55 -10.97 19.75
CA ALA A 234 -25.29 -9.98 18.95
C ALA A 234 -26.73 -9.79 19.47
N LYS A 235 -27.21 -8.52 19.42
CA LYS A 235 -28.51 -8.08 19.96
C LYS A 235 -29.43 -7.56 18.85
#